data_ca0316f02e1afb38cd6d625c15baa41f
#
_entry.id   ca0316f02e1afb38cd6d625c15baa41f
#
_cell.length_a   1.000
_cell.length_b   1.000
_cell.length_c   1.000
_cell.angle_alpha   90.00
_cell.angle_beta   90.00
_cell.angle_gamma   90.00
#
_symmetry.space_group_name_H-M   'P 1'
#
loop_
_entity.id
_entity.type
_entity.pdbx_description
1 polymer ?
#
loop_
_entity_poly.entity_id
_entity_poly.type
_entity_poly.pdbx_seq_one_letter_code
_entity_poly.pdbx_strand_id
1 'polypeptide(L)'
;MAKKAIVMGATSGIGMEVAKLLAAKGWQVGIAGRRIERLQTLISDNKTTLQSGGTISDNKATPQGGITCYQQIDVTSAEAPSQLLELIDKLGGMDLYFHSSGIGWQNNSLDIEKELKTVETNGLGFTRMIDTAFNWFIHHHSSQKARIACITSIAGTKGLGAAPAYSATKRFQNHYLECLTQQARMRHLPISITDIRPGFVKTDLIAGSTYPLQLQPEDVAKHIVRAIEKGKEVKVIDWRYAILVFFWRLIPRGLWTRLRITT
;
A
#
# COMPACT_ATOMS: atom_id res chain seq x y z
N MET A 1 -19.54 5.50 -14.57
CA MET A 1 -19.40 5.92 -13.15
C MET A 1 -17.93 6.13 -12.84
N ALA A 2 -17.59 7.04 -11.91
CA ALA A 2 -16.22 7.22 -11.46
C ALA A 2 -15.74 5.96 -10.71
N LYS A 3 -14.47 5.56 -10.91
CA LYS A 3 -13.86 4.46 -10.17
C LYS A 3 -13.67 4.83 -8.71
N LYS A 4 -13.78 3.87 -7.81
CA LYS A 4 -13.71 4.05 -6.36
C LYS A 4 -12.50 3.34 -5.78
N ALA A 5 -11.71 4.05 -4.96
CA ALA A 5 -10.53 3.50 -4.31
C ALA A 5 -10.57 3.73 -2.80
N ILE A 6 -10.19 2.72 -2.04
CA ILE A 6 -9.87 2.84 -0.62
C ILE A 6 -8.35 2.82 -0.47
N VAL A 7 -7.80 3.82 0.23
CA VAL A 7 -6.37 3.91 0.52
C VAL A 7 -6.15 3.80 2.02
N MET A 8 -5.69 2.64 2.48
CA MET A 8 -5.27 2.38 3.85
C MET A 8 -3.84 2.84 4.07
N GLY A 9 -3.61 3.64 5.13
CA GLY A 9 -2.30 4.24 5.42
C GLY A 9 -2.05 5.55 4.65
N ALA A 10 -3.12 6.33 4.41
CA ALA A 10 -3.07 7.57 3.61
C ALA A 10 -2.55 8.80 4.37
N THR A 11 -2.18 8.71 5.64
CA THR A 11 -1.82 9.87 6.47
C THR A 11 -0.43 10.44 6.22
N SER A 12 0.41 9.77 5.44
CA SER A 12 1.75 10.25 5.05
C SER A 12 2.37 9.38 3.93
N GLY A 13 3.52 9.83 3.43
CA GLY A 13 4.40 9.07 2.53
C GLY A 13 3.68 8.54 1.28
N ILE A 14 3.98 7.29 0.93
CA ILE A 14 3.49 6.68 -0.31
C ILE A 14 1.96 6.63 -0.37
N GLY A 15 1.28 6.27 0.74
CA GLY A 15 -0.18 6.16 0.78
C GLY A 15 -0.87 7.48 0.48
N MET A 16 -0.37 8.56 1.07
CA MET A 16 -0.87 9.92 0.83
C MET A 16 -0.72 10.33 -0.64
N GLU A 17 0.46 10.11 -1.22
CA GLU A 17 0.71 10.51 -2.62
C GLU A 17 -0.08 9.65 -3.63
N VAL A 18 -0.30 8.36 -3.32
CA VAL A 18 -1.19 7.52 -4.14
C VAL A 18 -2.64 8.01 -4.06
N ALA A 19 -3.14 8.38 -2.87
CA ALA A 19 -4.49 8.92 -2.71
C ALA A 19 -4.69 10.20 -3.52
N LYS A 20 -3.75 11.17 -3.42
CA LYS A 20 -3.77 12.41 -4.20
C LYS A 20 -3.75 12.14 -5.70
N LEU A 21 -2.87 11.24 -6.16
CA LEU A 21 -2.74 10.94 -7.58
C LEU A 21 -3.97 10.23 -8.15
N LEU A 22 -4.60 9.32 -7.40
CA LEU A 22 -5.86 8.69 -7.81
C LEU A 22 -6.99 9.71 -7.89
N ALA A 23 -7.11 10.60 -6.89
CA ALA A 23 -8.09 11.70 -6.91
C ALA A 23 -7.90 12.62 -8.13
N ALA A 24 -6.67 13.03 -8.42
CA ALA A 24 -6.33 13.84 -9.61
C ALA A 24 -6.63 13.13 -10.94
N LYS A 25 -6.64 11.79 -10.95
CA LYS A 25 -7.05 10.97 -12.11
C LYS A 25 -8.56 10.73 -12.20
N GLY A 26 -9.37 11.39 -11.40
CA GLY A 26 -10.84 11.29 -11.45
C GLY A 26 -11.43 10.14 -10.65
N TRP A 27 -10.66 9.49 -9.76
CA TRP A 27 -11.20 8.48 -8.84
C TRP A 27 -11.87 9.14 -7.64
N GLN A 28 -12.95 8.56 -7.15
CA GLN A 28 -13.46 8.83 -5.80
C GLN A 28 -12.63 8.03 -4.81
N VAL A 29 -12.03 8.71 -3.82
CA VAL A 29 -11.08 8.08 -2.91
C VAL A 29 -11.54 8.20 -1.46
N GLY A 30 -11.75 7.06 -0.81
CA GLY A 30 -11.88 6.95 0.63
C GLY A 30 -10.49 6.72 1.25
N ILE A 31 -10.15 7.46 2.29
CA ILE A 31 -8.85 7.39 2.95
C ILE A 31 -8.95 6.90 4.38
N ALA A 32 -7.98 6.09 4.82
CA ALA A 32 -7.94 5.59 6.18
C ALA A 32 -6.53 5.61 6.78
N GLY A 33 -6.46 5.67 8.10
CA GLY A 33 -5.25 5.64 8.90
C GLY A 33 -5.50 6.02 10.35
N ARG A 34 -4.46 5.98 11.18
CA ARG A 34 -4.56 6.23 12.62
C ARG A 34 -4.68 7.71 13.01
N ARG A 35 -4.05 8.62 12.23
CA ARG A 35 -3.93 10.06 12.54
C ARG A 35 -5.10 10.82 11.92
N ILE A 36 -6.18 10.99 12.71
CA ILE A 36 -7.45 11.56 12.24
C ILE A 36 -7.27 12.99 11.72
N GLU A 37 -6.46 13.82 12.39
CA GLU A 37 -6.24 15.22 12.01
C GLU A 37 -5.64 15.31 10.59
N ARG A 38 -4.70 14.40 10.25
CA ARG A 38 -4.11 14.35 8.92
C ARG A 38 -5.10 13.90 7.84
N LEU A 39 -6.04 13.01 8.18
CA LEU A 39 -7.10 12.62 7.24
C LEU A 39 -8.05 13.78 6.96
N GLN A 40 -8.42 14.53 7.99
CA GLN A 40 -9.27 15.73 7.87
C GLN A 40 -8.60 16.81 7.02
N THR A 41 -7.32 17.09 7.25
CA THR A 41 -6.54 18.03 6.45
C THR A 41 -6.50 17.62 4.98
N LEU A 42 -6.25 16.35 4.68
CA LEU A 42 -6.22 15.86 3.29
C LEU A 42 -7.55 16.06 2.55
N ILE A 43 -8.68 15.92 3.24
CA ILE A 43 -9.99 16.20 2.63
C ILE A 43 -10.20 17.67 2.39
N SER A 44 -9.84 18.54 3.36
CA SER A 44 -10.00 20.00 3.20
C SER A 44 -9.12 20.54 2.07
N ASP A 45 -7.86 20.15 2.01
CA ASP A 45 -6.92 20.56 0.96
C ASP A 45 -7.41 20.13 -0.43
N ASN A 46 -7.94 18.90 -0.54
CA ASN A 46 -8.48 18.40 -1.80
C ASN A 46 -9.72 19.19 -2.28
N LYS A 47 -10.60 19.61 -1.36
CA LYS A 47 -11.76 20.47 -1.68
C LYS A 47 -11.32 21.85 -2.20
N THR A 48 -10.33 22.45 -1.57
CA THR A 48 -9.79 23.75 -1.98
C THR A 48 -9.14 23.69 -3.36
N THR A 49 -8.41 22.64 -3.67
CA THR A 49 -7.78 22.43 -4.98
C THR A 49 -8.81 22.28 -6.11
N LEU A 50 -9.94 21.61 -5.83
CA LEU A 50 -11.03 21.46 -6.80
C LEU A 50 -11.80 22.78 -7.06
N GLN A 51 -11.84 23.69 -6.08
CA GLN A 51 -12.50 25.00 -6.21
C GLN A 51 -11.60 26.07 -6.86
N SER A 52 -10.29 25.97 -6.71
CA SER A 52 -9.32 26.94 -7.26
C SER A 52 -8.86 26.64 -8.70
N GLY A 53 -9.21 25.50 -9.25
CA GLY A 53 -8.94 25.13 -10.64
C GLY A 53 -9.88 25.84 -11.60
N GLY A 54 -9.43 26.99 -12.11
CA GLY A 54 -9.94 27.95 -13.08
C GLY A 54 -11.14 27.63 -13.94
N THR A 55 -11.80 28.69 -14.34
CA THR A 55 -12.87 28.81 -15.34
C THR A 55 -12.90 27.72 -16.40
N ILE A 56 -13.92 26.88 -16.31
CA ILE A 56 -14.18 25.83 -17.28
C ILE A 56 -14.89 26.47 -18.49
N SER A 57 -14.18 26.64 -19.60
CA SER A 57 -14.80 26.64 -20.90
C SER A 57 -14.77 25.21 -21.44
N ASP A 58 -15.91 24.79 -21.96
CA ASP A 58 -16.21 23.56 -22.70
C ASP A 58 -16.80 22.36 -21.97
N ASN A 59 -18.03 22.12 -22.33
CA ASN A 59 -18.98 21.07 -22.05
C ASN A 59 -18.42 19.62 -22.20
N LYS A 60 -17.58 19.16 -21.27
CA LYS A 60 -17.42 17.74 -20.96
C LYS A 60 -17.44 17.60 -19.45
N ALA A 61 -18.55 17.10 -18.90
CA ALA A 61 -18.65 16.72 -17.50
C ALA A 61 -17.58 15.66 -17.21
N THR A 62 -16.42 16.10 -16.73
CA THR A 62 -15.41 15.21 -16.13
C THR A 62 -16.03 14.60 -14.89
N PRO A 63 -15.98 13.27 -14.69
CA PRO A 63 -16.43 12.66 -13.44
C PRO A 63 -15.72 13.38 -12.30
N GLN A 64 -16.45 13.96 -11.35
CA GLN A 64 -15.89 14.66 -10.20
C GLN A 64 -15.15 13.63 -9.32
N GLY A 65 -13.85 13.41 -9.59
CA GLY A 65 -12.94 12.67 -8.72
C GLY A 65 -12.58 13.51 -7.50
N GLY A 66 -12.03 12.87 -6.49
CA GLY A 66 -11.54 13.55 -5.30
C GLY A 66 -11.42 12.62 -4.09
N ILE A 67 -10.77 13.12 -3.03
CA ILE A 67 -10.81 12.45 -1.73
C ILE A 67 -12.12 12.83 -1.07
N THR A 68 -13.06 11.87 -0.96
CA THR A 68 -14.47 12.15 -0.65
C THR A 68 -14.87 11.78 0.77
N CYS A 69 -14.24 10.79 1.38
CA CYS A 69 -14.53 10.35 2.73
C CYS A 69 -13.29 9.80 3.43
N TYR A 70 -13.37 9.70 4.75
CA TYR A 70 -12.31 9.12 5.57
C TYR A 70 -12.88 8.31 6.74
N GLN A 71 -12.02 7.43 7.27
CA GLN A 71 -12.26 6.68 8.50
C GLN A 71 -10.97 6.56 9.29
N GLN A 72 -11.03 6.79 10.61
CA GLN A 72 -9.92 6.44 11.48
C GLN A 72 -9.89 4.93 11.65
N ILE A 73 -8.78 4.29 11.23
CA ILE A 73 -8.60 2.84 11.34
C ILE A 73 -7.19 2.56 11.87
N ASP A 74 -7.10 1.82 12.98
CA ASP A 74 -5.89 1.14 13.38
C ASP A 74 -5.98 -0.32 12.94
N VAL A 75 -5.09 -0.75 12.03
CA VAL A 75 -5.11 -2.11 11.48
C VAL A 75 -4.87 -3.20 12.53
N THR A 76 -4.33 -2.84 13.70
CA THR A 76 -4.10 -3.77 14.82
C THR A 76 -5.36 -4.01 15.65
N SER A 77 -6.34 -3.10 15.58
CA SER A 77 -7.61 -3.24 16.31
C SER A 77 -8.48 -4.39 15.77
N ALA A 78 -9.25 -5.00 16.65
CA ALA A 78 -10.26 -6.00 16.29
C ALA A 78 -11.40 -5.41 15.44
N GLU A 79 -11.68 -4.12 15.61
CA GLU A 79 -12.73 -3.37 14.90
C GLU A 79 -12.29 -2.92 13.49
N ALA A 80 -11.01 -3.05 13.14
CA ALA A 80 -10.51 -2.58 11.85
C ALA A 80 -11.27 -3.14 10.62
N PRO A 81 -11.69 -4.42 10.61
CA PRO A 81 -12.53 -4.95 9.53
C PRO A 81 -13.87 -4.24 9.38
N SER A 82 -14.62 -4.03 10.48
CA SER A 82 -15.93 -3.36 10.42
C SER A 82 -15.77 -1.89 10.00
N GLN A 83 -14.75 -1.20 10.51
CA GLN A 83 -14.43 0.17 10.10
C GLN A 83 -14.07 0.28 8.61
N LEU A 84 -13.40 -0.74 8.03
CA LEU A 84 -13.15 -0.79 6.59
C LEU A 84 -14.45 -0.92 5.82
N LEU A 85 -15.35 -1.81 6.23
CA LEU A 85 -16.67 -1.99 5.59
C LEU A 85 -17.49 -0.71 5.65
N GLU A 86 -17.52 -0.02 6.80
CA GLU A 86 -18.17 1.29 6.92
C GLU A 86 -17.58 2.33 5.94
N LEU A 87 -16.26 2.36 5.76
CA LEU A 87 -15.63 3.28 4.81
C LEU A 87 -16.01 2.94 3.37
N ILE A 88 -16.09 1.66 3.03
CA ILE A 88 -16.54 1.20 1.70
C ILE A 88 -17.98 1.64 1.47
N ASP A 89 -18.86 1.49 2.46
CA ASP A 89 -20.27 1.90 2.38
C ASP A 89 -20.39 3.43 2.24
N LYS A 90 -19.65 4.21 3.02
CA LYS A 90 -19.57 5.68 2.88
C LYS A 90 -19.14 6.12 1.47
N LEU A 91 -18.24 5.36 0.83
CA LEU A 91 -17.81 5.61 -0.54
C LEU A 91 -18.82 5.09 -1.57
N GLY A 92 -19.75 4.24 -1.17
CA GLY A 92 -20.75 3.59 -2.03
C GLY A 92 -20.14 2.47 -2.89
N GLY A 93 -19.11 1.78 -2.41
CA GLY A 93 -18.45 0.65 -3.06
C GLY A 93 -16.95 0.85 -3.27
N MET A 94 -16.28 -0.15 -3.87
CA MET A 94 -14.84 -0.15 -4.04
C MET A 94 -14.43 -0.91 -5.32
N ASP A 95 -13.53 -0.32 -6.13
CA ASP A 95 -12.90 -0.97 -7.29
C ASP A 95 -11.42 -1.29 -7.03
N LEU A 96 -10.79 -0.53 -6.09
CA LEU A 96 -9.41 -0.69 -5.68
C LEU A 96 -9.28 -0.59 -4.16
N TYR A 97 -8.70 -1.62 -3.55
CA TYR A 97 -8.14 -1.54 -2.21
C TYR A 97 -6.62 -1.38 -2.29
N PHE A 98 -6.09 -0.27 -1.77
CA PHE A 98 -4.65 -0.02 -1.70
C PHE A 98 -4.18 -0.03 -0.24
N HIS A 99 -3.33 -1.01 0.11
CA HIS A 99 -2.78 -1.16 1.46
C HIS A 99 -1.36 -0.60 1.54
N SER A 100 -1.20 0.46 2.31
CA SER A 100 0.09 1.12 2.57
C SER A 100 0.43 1.21 4.06
N SER A 101 -0.38 0.63 4.94
CA SER A 101 -0.07 0.57 6.36
C SER A 101 1.07 -0.42 6.63
N GLY A 102 2.04 0.03 7.39
CA GLY A 102 3.17 -0.81 7.80
C GLY A 102 4.16 0.00 8.62
N ILE A 103 4.91 -0.69 9.46
CA ILE A 103 5.97 -0.14 10.30
C ILE A 103 7.21 -1.02 10.22
N GLY A 104 8.33 -0.50 10.69
CA GLY A 104 9.57 -1.25 10.81
C GLY A 104 10.68 -0.41 11.40
N TRP A 105 11.60 -1.08 12.04
CA TRP A 105 12.79 -0.48 12.63
C TRP A 105 14.02 -1.32 12.29
N GLN A 106 15.17 -0.68 12.29
CA GLN A 106 16.41 -1.39 12.56
C GLN A 106 16.40 -1.79 14.04
N ASN A 107 16.74 -3.06 14.33
CA ASN A 107 16.63 -3.61 15.67
C ASN A 107 17.76 -4.63 15.95
N ASN A 108 19.00 -4.13 15.94
CA ASN A 108 20.17 -4.96 16.17
C ASN A 108 20.25 -5.54 17.61
N SER A 109 19.56 -4.90 18.56
CA SER A 109 19.48 -5.34 19.95
C SER A 109 18.35 -6.37 20.20
N LEU A 110 17.52 -6.66 19.19
CA LEU A 110 16.32 -7.49 19.31
C LEU A 110 15.37 -7.04 20.42
N ASP A 111 15.13 -5.72 20.51
CA ASP A 111 14.11 -5.14 21.34
C ASP A 111 12.75 -5.78 21.02
N ILE A 112 12.22 -6.55 21.96
CA ILE A 112 11.04 -7.41 21.77
C ILE A 112 9.77 -6.60 21.47
N GLU A 113 9.62 -5.40 22.01
CA GLU A 113 8.44 -4.57 21.77
C GLU A 113 8.39 -4.11 20.31
N LYS A 114 9.55 -3.74 19.73
CA LYS A 114 9.64 -3.37 18.31
C LYS A 114 9.35 -4.56 17.40
N GLU A 115 9.88 -5.74 17.73
CA GLU A 115 9.64 -6.96 16.97
C GLU A 115 8.15 -7.32 16.97
N LEU A 116 7.54 -7.42 18.17
CA LEU A 116 6.12 -7.76 18.31
C LEU A 116 5.20 -6.75 17.64
N LYS A 117 5.44 -5.45 17.84
CA LYS A 117 4.65 -4.40 17.20
C LYS A 117 4.75 -4.43 15.67
N THR A 118 5.93 -4.80 15.15
CA THR A 118 6.11 -4.99 13.71
C THR A 118 5.30 -6.18 13.20
N VAL A 119 5.33 -7.32 13.90
CA VAL A 119 4.56 -8.51 13.54
C VAL A 119 3.05 -8.24 13.64
N GLU A 120 2.60 -7.59 14.70
CA GLU A 120 1.21 -7.24 14.90
C GLU A 120 0.68 -6.36 13.76
N THR A 121 1.40 -5.29 13.38
CA THR A 121 0.97 -4.38 12.32
C THR A 121 1.11 -5.01 10.94
N ASN A 122 2.29 -5.55 10.61
CA ASN A 122 2.61 -6.02 9.26
C ASN A 122 2.16 -7.46 8.98
N GLY A 123 1.89 -8.25 10.02
CA GLY A 123 1.37 -9.61 9.94
C GLY A 123 -0.14 -9.63 10.20
N LEU A 124 -0.55 -9.57 11.46
CA LEU A 124 -1.95 -9.66 11.84
C LEU A 124 -2.81 -8.55 11.23
N GLY A 125 -2.43 -7.29 11.41
CA GLY A 125 -3.15 -6.14 10.88
C GLY A 125 -3.26 -6.18 9.36
N PHE A 126 -2.16 -6.52 8.69
CA PHE A 126 -2.17 -6.72 7.24
C PHE A 126 -3.16 -7.81 6.82
N THR A 127 -3.11 -9.00 7.44
CA THR A 127 -4.01 -10.11 7.10
C THR A 127 -5.46 -9.73 7.29
N ARG A 128 -5.84 -9.13 8.44
CA ARG A 128 -7.21 -8.66 8.70
C ARG A 128 -7.73 -7.79 7.56
N MET A 129 -6.94 -6.78 7.17
CA MET A 129 -7.38 -5.80 6.19
C MET A 129 -7.46 -6.35 4.78
N ILE A 130 -6.49 -7.20 4.39
CA ILE A 130 -6.47 -7.82 3.06
C ILE A 130 -7.60 -8.82 2.91
N ASP A 131 -7.83 -9.66 3.92
CA ASP A 131 -8.92 -10.65 3.88
C ASP A 131 -10.28 -9.98 3.87
N THR A 132 -10.47 -8.90 4.64
CA THR A 132 -11.71 -8.13 4.60
C THR A 132 -11.97 -7.57 3.19
N ALA A 133 -10.95 -6.96 2.56
CA ALA A 133 -11.09 -6.42 1.21
C ALA A 133 -11.31 -7.53 0.17
N PHE A 134 -10.58 -8.64 0.26
CA PHE A 134 -10.69 -9.76 -0.66
C PHE A 134 -12.09 -10.41 -0.57
N ASN A 135 -12.59 -10.67 0.65
CA ASN A 135 -13.91 -11.21 0.87
C ASN A 135 -15.03 -10.25 0.43
N TRP A 136 -14.84 -8.94 0.67
CA TRP A 136 -15.78 -7.95 0.15
C TRP A 136 -15.89 -8.04 -1.37
N PHE A 137 -14.78 -8.13 -2.09
CA PHE A 137 -14.78 -8.28 -3.54
C PHE A 137 -15.43 -9.59 -4.01
N ILE A 138 -15.32 -10.70 -3.25
CA ILE A 138 -16.00 -11.96 -3.58
C ILE A 138 -17.50 -11.76 -3.61
N HIS A 139 -18.05 -11.01 -2.65
CA HIS A 139 -19.49 -10.86 -2.47
C HIS A 139 -20.10 -9.70 -3.26
N HIS A 140 -19.27 -8.73 -3.68
CA HIS A 140 -19.72 -7.49 -4.33
C HIS A 140 -19.04 -7.26 -5.69
N HIS A 141 -18.56 -8.32 -6.35
CA HIS A 141 -17.92 -8.15 -7.64
C HIS A 141 -18.91 -7.67 -8.70
N SER A 142 -18.59 -6.54 -9.31
CA SER A 142 -19.22 -6.05 -10.52
C SER A 142 -18.58 -6.73 -11.75
N SER A 143 -19.14 -6.50 -12.93
CA SER A 143 -18.53 -6.93 -14.21
C SER A 143 -17.12 -6.33 -14.45
N GLN A 144 -16.70 -5.37 -13.63
CA GLN A 144 -15.35 -4.79 -13.69
C GLN A 144 -14.37 -5.54 -12.80
N LYS A 145 -13.11 -5.61 -13.24
CA LYS A 145 -12.03 -6.29 -12.51
C LYS A 145 -11.69 -5.55 -11.22
N ALA A 146 -11.93 -6.19 -10.08
CA ALA A 146 -11.51 -5.71 -8.76
C ALA A 146 -9.98 -5.70 -8.63
N ARG A 147 -9.44 -4.78 -7.82
CA ARG A 147 -7.99 -4.65 -7.61
C ARG A 147 -7.65 -4.57 -6.14
N ILE A 148 -6.65 -5.34 -5.74
CA ILE A 148 -5.96 -5.21 -4.45
C ILE A 148 -4.50 -4.90 -4.75
N ALA A 149 -3.96 -3.84 -4.17
CA ALA A 149 -2.54 -3.51 -4.30
C ALA A 149 -1.94 -3.21 -2.93
N CYS A 150 -0.75 -3.73 -2.66
CA CYS A 150 -0.11 -3.64 -1.35
C CYS A 150 1.32 -3.18 -1.45
N ILE A 151 1.71 -2.28 -0.56
CA ILE A 151 3.11 -1.92 -0.35
C ILE A 151 3.77 -2.97 0.54
N THR A 152 4.59 -3.79 -0.07
CA THR A 152 5.49 -4.70 0.65
C THR A 152 6.91 -4.11 0.72
N SER A 153 7.94 -4.78 0.27
CA SER A 153 9.31 -4.25 0.19
C SER A 153 10.24 -5.22 -0.55
N ILE A 154 11.34 -4.71 -1.09
CA ILE A 154 12.49 -5.52 -1.48
C ILE A 154 13.11 -6.25 -0.28
N ALA A 155 12.92 -5.74 0.94
CA ALA A 155 13.39 -6.37 2.19
C ALA A 155 12.78 -7.77 2.43
N GLY A 156 11.66 -8.11 1.77
CA GLY A 156 11.09 -9.46 1.76
C GLY A 156 11.82 -10.45 0.85
N THR A 157 12.82 -10.03 0.09
CA THR A 157 13.56 -10.92 -0.84
C THR A 157 14.49 -11.88 -0.12
N LYS A 158 15.23 -11.38 0.87
CA LYS A 158 16.18 -12.12 1.71
C LYS A 158 16.06 -11.64 3.15
N GLY A 159 16.44 -12.47 4.12
CA GLY A 159 16.49 -12.07 5.53
C GLY A 159 17.54 -10.99 5.76
N LEU A 160 17.14 -9.88 6.40
CA LEU A 160 18.00 -8.77 6.76
C LEU A 160 18.23 -8.76 8.27
N GLY A 161 19.45 -9.03 8.70
CA GLY A 161 19.80 -9.13 10.13
C GLY A 161 19.61 -7.81 10.90
N ALA A 162 19.74 -6.67 10.22
CA ALA A 162 19.53 -5.37 10.85
C ALA A 162 18.05 -5.07 11.19
N ALA A 163 17.09 -5.77 10.59
CA ALA A 163 15.66 -5.53 10.78
C ALA A 163 14.85 -6.84 10.69
N PRO A 164 14.99 -7.78 11.65
CA PRO A 164 14.48 -9.14 11.53
C PRO A 164 12.97 -9.21 11.33
N ALA A 165 12.17 -8.65 12.25
CA ALA A 165 10.71 -8.66 12.11
C ALA A 165 10.23 -7.94 10.86
N TYR A 166 10.83 -6.79 10.50
CA TYR A 166 10.46 -6.09 9.28
C TYR A 166 10.69 -6.95 8.03
N SER A 167 11.90 -7.49 7.88
CA SER A 167 12.25 -8.34 6.73
C SER A 167 11.36 -9.60 6.67
N ALA A 168 11.17 -10.26 7.81
CA ALA A 168 10.33 -11.45 7.91
C ALA A 168 8.86 -11.15 7.56
N THR A 169 8.29 -10.07 8.10
CA THR A 169 6.90 -9.69 7.81
C THR A 169 6.72 -9.25 6.36
N LYS A 170 7.71 -8.57 5.75
CA LYS A 170 7.65 -8.24 4.32
C LYS A 170 7.72 -9.48 3.43
N ARG A 171 8.46 -10.51 3.84
CA ARG A 171 8.44 -11.82 3.18
C ARG A 171 7.10 -12.52 3.33
N PHE A 172 6.51 -12.51 4.53
CA PHE A 172 5.17 -13.01 4.78
C PHE A 172 4.15 -12.34 3.84
N GLN A 173 4.16 -11.00 3.76
CA GLN A 173 3.25 -10.26 2.89
C GLN A 173 3.42 -10.64 1.41
N ASN A 174 4.66 -10.75 0.90
CA ASN A 174 4.92 -11.17 -0.48
C ASN A 174 4.30 -12.54 -0.76
N HIS A 175 4.54 -13.51 0.14
CA HIS A 175 4.05 -14.87 -0.04
C HIS A 175 2.54 -14.97 0.12
N TYR A 176 1.97 -14.23 1.06
CA TYR A 176 0.53 -14.18 1.27
C TYR A 176 -0.23 -13.66 0.04
N LEU A 177 0.26 -12.59 -0.58
CA LEU A 177 -0.32 -12.05 -1.82
C LEU A 177 -0.19 -13.03 -3.01
N GLU A 178 0.91 -13.78 -3.08
CA GLU A 178 1.08 -14.86 -4.06
C GLU A 178 0.01 -15.95 -3.86
N CYS A 179 -0.22 -16.40 -2.62
CA CYS A 179 -1.26 -17.37 -2.30
C CYS A 179 -2.67 -16.86 -2.68
N LEU A 180 -3.00 -15.61 -2.36
CA LEU A 180 -4.28 -15.02 -2.74
C LEU A 180 -4.43 -14.87 -4.26
N THR A 181 -3.35 -14.57 -4.97
CA THR A 181 -3.35 -14.53 -6.45
C THR A 181 -3.68 -15.90 -7.03
N GLN A 182 -3.06 -16.96 -6.49
CA GLN A 182 -3.35 -18.35 -6.87
C GLN A 182 -4.81 -18.70 -6.55
N GLN A 183 -5.28 -18.38 -5.35
CA GLN A 183 -6.66 -18.64 -4.92
C GLN A 183 -7.69 -17.93 -5.83
N ALA A 184 -7.44 -16.66 -6.19
CA ALA A 184 -8.30 -15.93 -7.10
C ALA A 184 -8.41 -16.62 -8.46
N ARG A 185 -7.29 -17.13 -8.98
CA ARG A 185 -7.27 -17.88 -10.27
C ARG A 185 -7.99 -19.23 -10.16
N MET A 186 -7.73 -20.00 -9.11
CA MET A 186 -8.36 -21.31 -8.89
C MET A 186 -9.88 -21.19 -8.78
N ARG A 187 -10.38 -20.09 -8.22
CA ARG A 187 -11.79 -19.80 -8.04
C ARG A 187 -12.40 -18.96 -9.16
N HIS A 188 -11.65 -18.67 -10.23
CA HIS A 188 -12.08 -17.83 -11.36
C HIS A 188 -12.62 -16.45 -10.93
N LEU A 189 -12.08 -15.87 -9.85
CA LEU A 189 -12.50 -14.56 -9.34
C LEU A 189 -11.88 -13.44 -10.18
N PRO A 190 -12.64 -12.39 -10.53
CA PRO A 190 -12.13 -11.26 -11.31
C PRO A 190 -11.33 -10.28 -10.43
N ILE A 191 -10.46 -10.79 -9.57
CA ILE A 191 -9.64 -10.02 -8.64
C ILE A 191 -8.18 -10.01 -9.13
N SER A 192 -7.61 -8.82 -9.32
CA SER A 192 -6.21 -8.62 -9.66
C SER A 192 -5.44 -8.15 -8.43
N ILE A 193 -4.35 -8.83 -8.10
CA ILE A 193 -3.50 -8.51 -6.94
C ILE A 193 -2.16 -7.97 -7.44
N THR A 194 -1.69 -6.88 -6.83
CA THR A 194 -0.42 -6.22 -7.16
C THR A 194 0.45 -6.08 -5.92
N ASP A 195 1.54 -6.81 -5.88
CA ASP A 195 2.59 -6.73 -4.86
C ASP A 195 3.62 -5.66 -5.26
N ILE A 196 3.62 -4.53 -4.58
CA ILE A 196 4.51 -3.40 -4.82
C ILE A 196 5.71 -3.50 -3.87
N ARG A 197 6.90 -3.63 -4.44
CA ARG A 197 8.17 -3.82 -3.71
C ARG A 197 9.10 -2.63 -3.91
N PRO A 198 8.93 -1.52 -3.19
CA PRO A 198 9.85 -0.41 -3.26
C PRO A 198 11.18 -0.73 -2.56
N GLY A 199 12.23 -0.01 -2.96
CA GLY A 199 13.44 0.16 -2.16
C GLY A 199 13.25 1.22 -1.09
N PHE A 200 14.30 1.98 -0.78
CA PHE A 200 14.23 3.07 0.20
C PHE A 200 13.47 4.28 -0.37
N VAL A 201 12.42 4.71 0.33
CA VAL A 201 11.58 5.85 -0.04
C VAL A 201 11.58 6.86 1.09
N LYS A 202 11.82 8.14 0.81
CA LYS A 202 11.83 9.23 1.79
C LYS A 202 10.45 9.38 2.44
N THR A 203 10.25 8.73 3.56
CA THR A 203 9.00 8.72 4.34
C THR A 203 9.32 8.78 5.84
N ASP A 204 8.29 9.00 6.66
CA ASP A 204 8.42 8.96 8.12
C ASP A 204 9.08 7.66 8.62
N LEU A 205 8.93 6.55 7.89
CA LEU A 205 9.47 5.23 8.24
C LEU A 205 11.00 5.20 8.32
N ILE A 206 11.67 5.99 7.48
CA ILE A 206 13.14 6.05 7.43
C ILE A 206 13.66 7.45 7.77
N ALA A 207 12.84 8.27 8.45
CA ALA A 207 13.25 9.61 8.88
C ALA A 207 14.47 9.53 9.80
N GLY A 208 15.45 10.39 9.54
CA GLY A 208 16.72 10.42 10.29
C GLY A 208 17.78 9.42 9.82
N SER A 209 17.49 8.59 8.83
CA SER A 209 18.46 7.65 8.23
C SER A 209 18.84 8.08 6.82
N THR A 210 20.13 7.97 6.48
CA THR A 210 20.63 8.23 5.13
C THR A 210 20.87 6.90 4.42
N TYR A 211 20.05 6.58 3.44
CA TYR A 211 20.20 5.38 2.62
C TYR A 211 20.60 5.74 1.20
N PRO A 212 21.38 4.89 0.51
CA PRO A 212 21.66 5.10 -0.90
C PRO A 212 20.39 4.97 -1.74
N LEU A 213 20.33 5.70 -2.86
CA LEU A 213 19.25 5.58 -3.85
C LEU A 213 17.85 5.84 -3.31
N GLN A 214 17.69 6.74 -2.34
CA GLN A 214 16.35 7.09 -1.82
C GLN A 214 15.47 7.68 -2.92
N LEU A 215 14.24 7.18 -3.00
CA LEU A 215 13.20 7.60 -3.95
C LEU A 215 12.28 8.64 -3.32
N GLN A 216 11.72 9.53 -4.13
CA GLN A 216 10.69 10.46 -3.67
C GLN A 216 9.31 9.76 -3.68
N PRO A 217 8.46 9.96 -2.65
CA PRO A 217 7.14 9.31 -2.55
C PRO A 217 6.24 9.59 -3.77
N GLU A 218 6.31 10.79 -4.32
CA GLU A 218 5.53 11.23 -5.48
C GLU A 218 5.87 10.42 -6.73
N ASP A 219 7.16 10.14 -6.98
CA ASP A 219 7.59 9.35 -8.12
C ASP A 219 7.24 7.88 -7.93
N VAL A 220 7.39 7.39 -6.70
CA VAL A 220 6.95 6.03 -6.33
C VAL A 220 5.45 5.88 -6.57
N ALA A 221 4.62 6.85 -6.18
CA ALA A 221 3.18 6.82 -6.40
C ALA A 221 2.81 6.73 -7.90
N LYS A 222 3.52 7.47 -8.78
CA LYS A 222 3.34 7.37 -10.24
C LYS A 222 3.60 5.96 -10.76
N HIS A 223 4.68 5.32 -10.28
CA HIS A 223 5.00 3.94 -10.65
C HIS A 223 3.95 2.95 -10.14
N ILE A 224 3.44 3.13 -8.92
CA ILE A 224 2.41 2.31 -8.30
C ILE A 224 1.12 2.37 -9.11
N VAL A 225 0.58 3.56 -9.31
CA VAL A 225 -0.69 3.75 -10.03
C VAL A 225 -0.61 3.16 -11.44
N ARG A 226 0.50 3.38 -12.16
CA ARG A 226 0.74 2.76 -13.46
C ARG A 226 0.79 1.22 -13.39
N ALA A 227 1.38 0.64 -12.35
CA ALA A 227 1.42 -0.82 -12.17
C ALA A 227 0.03 -1.40 -11.90
N ILE A 228 -0.77 -0.74 -11.06
CA ILE A 228 -2.17 -1.10 -10.77
C ILE A 228 -3.02 -1.03 -12.03
N GLU A 229 -2.93 0.06 -12.79
CA GLU A 229 -3.67 0.24 -14.06
C GLU A 229 -3.36 -0.86 -15.07
N LYS A 230 -2.08 -1.28 -15.14
CA LYS A 230 -1.61 -2.36 -16.04
C LYS A 230 -1.84 -3.78 -15.49
N GLY A 231 -2.37 -3.93 -14.28
CA GLY A 231 -2.60 -5.23 -13.65
C GLY A 231 -1.32 -6.05 -13.43
N LYS A 232 -0.21 -5.39 -13.08
CA LYS A 232 1.06 -6.09 -12.78
C LYS A 232 0.94 -6.82 -11.45
N GLU A 233 1.29 -8.12 -11.42
CA GLU A 233 1.24 -8.92 -10.19
C GLU A 233 2.35 -8.54 -9.22
N VAL A 234 3.55 -8.30 -9.72
CA VAL A 234 4.69 -7.86 -8.91
C VAL A 234 5.35 -6.67 -9.57
N LYS A 235 5.65 -5.64 -8.79
CA LYS A 235 6.38 -4.46 -9.25
C LYS A 235 7.44 -4.04 -8.26
N VAL A 236 8.70 -4.28 -8.58
CA VAL A 236 9.84 -3.65 -7.89
C VAL A 236 9.99 -2.20 -8.36
N ILE A 237 10.15 -1.26 -7.46
CA ILE A 237 10.35 0.16 -7.73
C ILE A 237 11.72 0.58 -7.13
N ASP A 238 12.70 1.10 -7.90
CA ASP A 238 12.70 1.31 -9.34
C ASP A 238 13.55 0.22 -10.06
N TRP A 239 13.99 0.47 -11.31
CA TRP A 239 14.77 -0.49 -12.09
C TRP A 239 16.12 -0.87 -11.42
N ARG A 240 16.76 0.06 -10.71
CA ARG A 240 18.02 -0.16 -9.95
C ARG A 240 17.81 -1.21 -8.87
N TYR A 241 16.71 -1.09 -8.12
CA TYR A 241 16.32 -2.08 -7.13
C TYR A 241 15.87 -3.41 -7.76
N ALA A 242 15.31 -3.39 -8.96
CA ALA A 242 14.97 -4.63 -9.67
C ALA A 242 16.23 -5.43 -10.02
N ILE A 243 17.30 -4.76 -10.48
CA ILE A 243 18.61 -5.38 -10.72
C ILE A 243 19.20 -5.92 -9.41
N LEU A 244 19.18 -5.11 -8.34
CA LEU A 244 19.68 -5.52 -7.02
C LEU A 244 18.98 -6.78 -6.52
N VAL A 245 17.64 -6.80 -6.57
CA VAL A 245 16.81 -7.94 -6.15
C VAL A 245 17.07 -9.17 -7.01
N PHE A 246 17.31 -9.01 -8.30
CA PHE A 246 17.68 -10.11 -9.18
C PHE A 246 18.97 -10.79 -8.69
N PHE A 247 20.04 -10.04 -8.45
CA PHE A 247 21.29 -10.60 -7.93
C PHE A 247 21.16 -11.14 -6.52
N TRP A 248 20.38 -10.49 -5.63
CA TRP A 248 20.15 -11.02 -4.28
C TRP A 248 19.54 -12.42 -4.31
N ARG A 249 18.63 -12.70 -5.22
CA ARG A 249 17.99 -14.02 -5.36
C ARG A 249 18.99 -15.12 -5.73
N LEU A 250 20.02 -14.80 -6.49
CA LEU A 250 21.02 -15.76 -6.93
C LEU A 250 22.01 -16.14 -5.82
N ILE A 251 22.16 -15.33 -4.78
CA ILE A 251 23.09 -15.61 -3.67
C ILE A 251 22.55 -16.81 -2.86
N PRO A 252 23.31 -17.90 -2.72
CA PRO A 252 22.91 -19.03 -1.88
C PRO A 252 22.75 -18.63 -0.41
N ARG A 253 21.84 -19.29 0.31
CA ARG A 253 21.56 -18.99 1.73
C ARG A 253 22.81 -19.01 2.59
N GLY A 254 23.69 -20.01 2.43
CA GLY A 254 24.91 -20.15 3.23
C GLY A 254 25.90 -18.99 3.05
N LEU A 255 25.94 -18.39 1.85
CA LEU A 255 26.74 -17.20 1.60
C LEU A 255 26.03 -15.95 2.14
N TRP A 256 24.71 -15.80 1.88
CA TRP A 256 23.94 -14.65 2.32
C TRP A 256 24.03 -14.42 3.83
N THR A 257 23.89 -15.48 4.64
CA THR A 257 23.93 -15.39 6.11
C THR A 257 25.30 -15.01 6.69
N ARG A 258 26.35 -15.03 5.88
CA ARG A 258 27.72 -14.60 6.26
C ARG A 258 28.01 -13.16 5.83
N LEU A 259 27.19 -12.57 4.94
CA LEU A 259 27.37 -11.20 4.51
C LEU A 259 27.02 -10.24 5.64
N ARG A 260 27.90 -9.27 5.89
CA ARG A 260 27.61 -8.14 6.78
C ARG A 260 26.86 -7.08 5.98
N ILE A 261 25.54 -7.14 6.00
CA ILE A 261 24.67 -6.13 5.37
C ILE A 261 24.31 -5.13 6.46
N THR A 262 25.04 -4.03 6.50
CA THR A 262 24.72 -2.86 7.32
C THR A 262 23.95 -1.89 6.46
N THR A 263 22.70 -1.64 6.82
CA THR A 263 21.83 -0.64 6.19
C THR A 263 21.71 0.56 7.10
#